data_0cb7b6f4e5379f12ea785f0610a1f1ad
#
_entry.id   0cb7b6f4e5379f12ea785f0610a1f1ad
#
_cell.length_a   1.000
_cell.length_b   1.000
_cell.length_c   1.000
_cell.angle_alpha   90.00
_cell.angle_beta   90.00
_cell.angle_gamma   90.00
#
_symmetry.space_group_name_H-M   'P 1'
#
loop_
_entity.id
_entity.type
_entity.pdbx_description
1 polymer ?
#
loop_
_entity_poly.entity_id
_entity_poly.type
_entity_poly.pdbx_seq_one_letter_code
_entity_poly.pdbx_strand_id
1 'polypeptide(L)'
;METIVVTGGTGLIGHGIMDITNDYLEYNFVFMSSSDCDLRDYDKTLSYFSSKKPTYVIHLAANVGGLYKNMNSKVEMFEDNIAINNNVVKASHQVGVQHMVCCLSTCIFPDDTAYPINENMLHNGEPHHSNYPYAYSKRMLEVLCRAYNEQHNRNYKCVIPTNIYGPYDNFNLRDSHVIPGLIHKCYLAKKKNEPFVICGTGSPLRQFIYSVDLAKLILWTLFQYNDTTPIILSGPPEEEVSIKEVATLIAKHFEYSDNIQFDSSFADGQYKKTADNSKLLTLIIEPDNTSLDNGINQTIKWFKSNYNNVRK
;
A
#
# COMPACT_ATOMS: atom_id res chain seq x y z
N MET A 1 -12.55 -25.91 5.67
CA MET A 1 -11.61 -24.96 5.04
C MET A 1 -11.78 -23.64 5.76
N GLU A 2 -10.70 -23.08 6.29
CA GLU A 2 -10.72 -21.81 7.01
C GLU A 2 -10.89 -20.65 6.03
N THR A 3 -11.69 -19.65 6.42
CA THR A 3 -12.00 -18.53 5.54
C THR A 3 -11.15 -17.31 5.86
N ILE A 4 -10.50 -16.75 4.85
CA ILE A 4 -9.74 -15.49 4.91
C ILE A 4 -10.55 -14.42 4.17
N VAL A 5 -11.06 -13.42 4.89
CA VAL A 5 -11.68 -12.24 4.26
C VAL A 5 -10.60 -11.19 4.00
N VAL A 6 -10.47 -10.79 2.74
CA VAL A 6 -9.55 -9.74 2.28
C VAL A 6 -10.37 -8.51 1.93
N THR A 7 -10.41 -7.51 2.82
CA THR A 7 -11.08 -6.23 2.52
C THR A 7 -10.22 -5.41 1.55
N GLY A 8 -10.85 -4.68 0.63
CA GLY A 8 -10.08 -4.04 -0.44
C GLY A 8 -9.48 -5.05 -1.43
N GLY A 9 -10.08 -6.22 -1.52
CA GLY A 9 -9.59 -7.36 -2.29
C GLY A 9 -9.48 -7.14 -3.80
N THR A 10 -10.17 -6.14 -4.34
CA THR A 10 -10.07 -5.74 -5.76
C THR A 10 -9.06 -4.62 -6.01
N GLY A 11 -8.28 -4.23 -5.00
CA GLY A 11 -7.18 -3.27 -5.11
C GLY A 11 -5.87 -3.90 -5.54
N LEU A 12 -4.82 -3.08 -5.63
CA LEU A 12 -3.45 -3.48 -6.00
C LEU A 12 -2.94 -4.69 -5.20
N ILE A 13 -2.93 -4.60 -3.88
CA ILE A 13 -2.44 -5.68 -3.00
C ILE A 13 -3.39 -6.88 -3.04
N GLY A 14 -4.71 -6.64 -3.09
CA GLY A 14 -5.70 -7.71 -3.17
C GLY A 14 -5.51 -8.61 -4.40
N HIS A 15 -5.23 -8.03 -5.56
CA HIS A 15 -4.87 -8.79 -6.76
C HIS A 15 -3.54 -9.51 -6.61
N GLY A 16 -2.52 -8.86 -5.98
CA GLY A 16 -1.27 -9.54 -5.67
C GLY A 16 -1.47 -10.80 -4.80
N ILE A 17 -2.44 -10.76 -3.84
CA ILE A 17 -2.81 -11.96 -3.06
C ILE A 17 -3.54 -12.97 -3.96
N MET A 18 -4.48 -12.53 -4.82
CA MET A 18 -5.18 -13.42 -5.76
C MET A 18 -4.20 -14.22 -6.64
N ASP A 19 -3.14 -13.58 -7.11
CA ASP A 19 -2.15 -14.20 -8.00
C ASP A 19 -1.39 -15.37 -7.34
N ILE A 20 -1.37 -15.44 -6.00
CA ILE A 20 -0.63 -16.45 -5.23
C ILE A 20 -1.55 -17.40 -4.43
N THR A 21 -2.88 -17.30 -4.55
CA THR A 21 -3.81 -18.17 -3.80
C THR A 21 -3.66 -19.65 -4.11
N ASN A 22 -3.13 -20.00 -5.29
CA ASN A 22 -2.87 -21.40 -5.67
C ASN A 22 -1.82 -22.08 -4.78
N ASP A 23 -1.01 -21.32 -4.06
CA ASP A 23 -0.02 -21.83 -3.11
C ASP A 23 -0.64 -22.08 -1.71
N TYR A 24 -1.95 -21.76 -1.52
CA TYR A 24 -2.67 -21.77 -0.25
C TYR A 24 -4.05 -22.44 -0.38
N LEU A 25 -4.10 -23.60 -1.02
CA LEU A 25 -5.34 -24.32 -1.35
C LEU A 25 -6.16 -24.81 -0.13
N GLU A 26 -5.54 -24.84 1.05
CA GLU A 26 -6.19 -25.18 2.31
C GLU A 26 -7.09 -24.07 2.85
N TYR A 27 -7.02 -22.85 2.31
CA TYR A 27 -7.80 -21.70 2.70
C TYR A 27 -8.84 -21.30 1.65
N ASN A 28 -9.97 -20.76 2.12
CA ASN A 28 -10.99 -20.14 1.27
C ASN A 28 -10.82 -18.62 1.31
N PHE A 29 -10.30 -18.01 0.25
CA PHE A 29 -10.16 -16.57 0.15
C PHE A 29 -11.44 -15.90 -0.34
N VAL A 30 -11.92 -14.90 0.39
CA VAL A 30 -13.05 -14.06 0.04
C VAL A 30 -12.55 -12.64 -0.18
N PHE A 31 -12.42 -12.25 -1.45
CA PHE A 31 -11.94 -10.91 -1.85
C PHE A 31 -13.12 -9.95 -1.90
N MET A 32 -13.14 -9.04 -0.94
CA MET A 32 -14.24 -8.09 -0.76
C MET A 32 -13.93 -6.76 -1.45
N SER A 33 -14.90 -6.26 -2.20
CA SER A 33 -14.88 -4.94 -2.84
C SER A 33 -15.83 -3.95 -2.16
N SER A 34 -15.78 -2.68 -2.54
CA SER A 34 -16.72 -1.65 -2.08
C SER A 34 -18.15 -1.85 -2.61
N SER A 35 -18.35 -2.64 -3.69
CA SER A 35 -19.68 -3.01 -4.18
C SER A 35 -20.33 -4.11 -3.33
N ASP A 36 -19.55 -4.92 -2.62
CA ASP A 36 -20.07 -5.97 -1.74
C ASP A 36 -20.58 -5.41 -0.42
N CYS A 37 -19.85 -4.40 0.13
CA CYS A 37 -20.22 -3.76 1.38
C CYS A 37 -19.50 -2.40 1.54
N ASP A 38 -20.24 -1.38 1.95
CA ASP A 38 -19.66 -0.12 2.41
C ASP A 38 -19.16 -0.28 3.85
N LEU A 39 -17.85 -0.39 4.02
CA LEU A 39 -17.20 -0.57 5.31
C LEU A 39 -17.31 0.64 6.25
N ARG A 40 -17.81 1.79 5.78
CA ARG A 40 -18.11 2.96 6.64
C ARG A 40 -19.39 2.75 7.45
N ASP A 41 -20.24 1.83 7.02
CA ASP A 41 -21.47 1.42 7.71
C ASP A 41 -21.18 0.18 8.59
N TYR A 42 -21.26 0.36 9.91
CA TYR A 42 -20.95 -0.73 10.84
C TYR A 42 -21.90 -1.91 10.73
N ASP A 43 -23.21 -1.66 10.61
CA ASP A 43 -24.21 -2.73 10.60
C ASP A 43 -24.08 -3.58 9.34
N LYS A 44 -23.81 -2.96 8.19
CA LYS A 44 -23.51 -3.68 6.95
C LYS A 44 -22.20 -4.47 7.08
N THR A 45 -21.16 -3.86 7.66
CA THR A 45 -19.87 -4.53 7.90
C THR A 45 -20.05 -5.76 8.78
N LEU A 46 -20.74 -5.62 9.91
CA LEU A 46 -21.00 -6.74 10.82
C LEU A 46 -21.83 -7.83 10.17
N SER A 47 -22.88 -7.47 9.42
CA SER A 47 -23.72 -8.42 8.69
C SER A 47 -22.90 -9.21 7.66
N TYR A 48 -22.04 -8.53 6.89
CA TYR A 48 -21.17 -9.18 5.90
C TYR A 48 -20.21 -10.18 6.58
N PHE A 49 -19.49 -9.74 7.63
CA PHE A 49 -18.57 -10.59 8.38
C PHE A 49 -19.28 -11.78 9.02
N SER A 50 -20.47 -11.56 9.60
CA SER A 50 -21.29 -12.63 10.17
C SER A 50 -21.70 -13.68 9.13
N SER A 51 -21.99 -13.26 7.89
CA SER A 51 -22.33 -14.15 6.79
C SER A 51 -21.14 -14.96 6.28
N LYS A 52 -19.93 -14.36 6.25
CA LYS A 52 -18.71 -15.00 5.75
C LYS A 52 -18.00 -15.85 6.81
N LYS A 53 -18.22 -15.56 8.10
CA LYS A 53 -17.61 -16.26 9.25
C LYS A 53 -16.09 -16.41 9.10
N PRO A 54 -15.33 -15.33 8.92
CA PRO A 54 -13.90 -15.41 8.69
C PRO A 54 -13.16 -15.99 9.90
N THR A 55 -12.20 -16.89 9.64
CA THR A 55 -11.18 -17.30 10.62
C THR A 55 -10.08 -16.25 10.69
N TYR A 56 -9.70 -15.70 9.53
CA TYR A 56 -8.66 -14.69 9.37
C TYR A 56 -9.19 -13.48 8.60
N VAL A 57 -8.59 -12.31 8.86
CA VAL A 57 -8.88 -11.09 8.11
C VAL A 57 -7.58 -10.44 7.63
N ILE A 58 -7.53 -10.05 6.35
CA ILE A 58 -6.52 -9.17 5.80
C ILE A 58 -7.19 -7.84 5.46
N HIS A 59 -6.86 -6.79 6.22
CA HIS A 59 -7.49 -5.48 6.10
C HIS A 59 -6.65 -4.54 5.24
N LEU A 60 -7.01 -4.46 3.94
CA LEU A 60 -6.36 -3.59 2.94
C LEU A 60 -7.25 -2.40 2.54
N ALA A 61 -8.56 -2.46 2.82
CA ALA A 61 -9.49 -1.40 2.42
C ALA A 61 -9.13 -0.07 3.07
N ALA A 62 -9.02 0.96 2.24
CA ALA A 62 -8.82 2.34 2.68
C ALA A 62 -9.20 3.32 1.56
N ASN A 63 -9.58 4.53 1.91
CA ASN A 63 -9.59 5.66 1.00
C ASN A 63 -8.14 6.14 0.84
N VAL A 64 -7.51 5.82 -0.28
CA VAL A 64 -6.09 6.13 -0.57
C VAL A 64 -5.96 6.99 -1.83
N GLY A 65 -4.84 7.69 -1.95
CA GLY A 65 -4.51 8.46 -3.14
C GLY A 65 -3.14 9.10 -3.06
N GLY A 66 -2.68 9.65 -4.18
CA GLY A 66 -1.43 10.37 -4.28
C GLY A 66 -1.42 11.69 -3.48
N LEU A 67 -0.32 12.45 -3.62
CA LEU A 67 -0.07 13.70 -2.91
C LEU A 67 -1.24 14.69 -3.04
N TYR A 68 -1.70 14.94 -4.26
CA TYR A 68 -2.75 15.93 -4.53
C TYR A 68 -4.10 15.57 -3.91
N LYS A 69 -4.50 14.30 -3.94
CA LYS A 69 -5.72 13.83 -3.28
C LYS A 69 -5.63 14.05 -1.76
N ASN A 70 -4.51 13.70 -1.14
CA ASN A 70 -4.29 13.92 0.29
C ASN A 70 -4.37 15.39 0.68
N MET A 71 -3.85 16.31 -0.15
CA MET A 71 -3.89 17.75 0.11
C MET A 71 -5.29 18.36 -0.05
N ASN A 72 -6.09 17.84 -0.98
CA ASN A 72 -7.37 18.44 -1.37
C ASN A 72 -8.60 17.81 -0.68
N SER A 73 -8.49 16.57 -0.17
CA SER A 73 -9.62 15.82 0.44
C SER A 73 -9.27 15.41 1.88
N LYS A 74 -8.80 16.36 2.68
CA LYS A 74 -8.27 16.10 4.04
C LYS A 74 -9.30 15.48 4.99
N VAL A 75 -10.52 15.98 4.96
CA VAL A 75 -11.60 15.52 5.83
C VAL A 75 -11.99 14.10 5.46
N GLU A 76 -12.27 13.84 4.19
CA GLU A 76 -12.66 12.53 3.68
C GLU A 76 -11.55 11.48 3.87
N MET A 77 -10.28 11.89 3.72
CA MET A 77 -9.12 11.03 3.98
C MET A 77 -9.01 10.62 5.45
N PHE A 78 -9.49 11.44 6.38
CA PHE A 78 -9.54 11.11 7.80
C PHE A 78 -10.79 10.32 8.16
N GLU A 79 -11.98 10.89 7.92
CA GLU A 79 -13.26 10.34 8.37
C GLU A 79 -13.56 8.97 7.76
N ASP A 80 -13.40 8.81 6.44
CA ASP A 80 -13.63 7.53 5.76
C ASP A 80 -12.71 6.45 6.33
N ASN A 81 -11.42 6.76 6.49
CA ASN A 81 -10.47 5.75 6.98
C ASN A 81 -10.67 5.42 8.45
N ILE A 82 -11.03 6.38 9.31
CA ILE A 82 -11.39 6.11 10.71
C ILE A 82 -12.60 5.19 10.77
N ALA A 83 -13.67 5.50 10.00
CA ALA A 83 -14.89 4.68 9.97
C ALA A 83 -14.59 3.25 9.47
N ILE A 84 -13.90 3.11 8.32
CA ILE A 84 -13.53 1.81 7.74
C ILE A 84 -12.71 0.99 8.75
N ASN A 85 -11.64 1.56 9.29
CA ASN A 85 -10.73 0.87 10.19
C ASN A 85 -11.44 0.41 11.47
N ASN A 86 -12.21 1.31 12.12
CA ASN A 86 -12.94 1.01 13.33
C ASN A 86 -13.98 -0.09 13.11
N ASN A 87 -14.74 0.01 12.03
CA ASN A 87 -15.83 -0.94 11.73
C ASN A 87 -15.28 -2.33 11.42
N VAL A 88 -14.21 -2.44 10.62
CA VAL A 88 -13.58 -3.72 10.28
C VAL A 88 -13.00 -4.39 11.52
N VAL A 89 -12.23 -3.67 12.34
CA VAL A 89 -11.62 -4.24 13.55
C VAL A 89 -12.70 -4.67 14.54
N LYS A 90 -13.71 -3.82 14.79
CA LYS A 90 -14.81 -4.11 15.68
C LYS A 90 -15.66 -5.30 15.22
N ALA A 91 -16.02 -5.34 13.93
CA ALA A 91 -16.79 -6.46 13.37
C ALA A 91 -15.99 -7.78 13.41
N SER A 92 -14.69 -7.74 13.09
CA SER A 92 -13.80 -8.90 13.20
C SER A 92 -13.79 -9.46 14.62
N HIS A 93 -13.64 -8.60 15.64
CA HIS A 93 -13.71 -9.01 17.02
C HIS A 93 -15.06 -9.64 17.38
N GLN A 94 -16.16 -9.01 16.97
CA GLN A 94 -17.52 -9.45 17.27
C GLN A 94 -17.84 -10.84 16.71
N VAL A 95 -17.34 -11.17 15.51
CA VAL A 95 -17.53 -12.50 14.90
C VAL A 95 -16.48 -13.52 15.31
N GLY A 96 -15.58 -13.17 16.23
CA GLY A 96 -14.63 -14.10 16.84
C GLY A 96 -13.29 -14.27 16.11
N VAL A 97 -12.94 -13.41 15.13
CA VAL A 97 -11.63 -13.44 14.46
C VAL A 97 -10.51 -13.31 15.48
N GLN A 98 -9.56 -14.25 15.46
CA GLN A 98 -8.40 -14.26 16.36
C GLN A 98 -7.18 -13.61 15.72
N HIS A 99 -6.99 -13.77 14.41
CA HIS A 99 -5.81 -13.30 13.67
C HIS A 99 -6.20 -12.36 12.56
N MET A 100 -5.57 -11.19 12.53
CA MET A 100 -5.78 -10.19 11.48
C MET A 100 -4.47 -9.52 11.11
N VAL A 101 -4.30 -9.18 9.83
CA VAL A 101 -3.24 -8.29 9.34
C VAL A 101 -3.86 -7.01 8.82
N CYS A 102 -3.42 -5.87 9.37
CA CYS A 102 -3.85 -4.53 8.97
C CYS A 102 -2.74 -3.80 8.22
N CYS A 103 -3.04 -3.29 7.03
CA CYS A 103 -2.09 -2.55 6.22
C CYS A 103 -2.05 -1.08 6.62
N LEU A 104 -0.90 -0.63 7.11
CA LEU A 104 -0.58 0.78 7.38
C LEU A 104 0.09 1.43 6.14
N SER A 105 1.01 2.36 6.36
CA SER A 105 1.81 3.03 5.32
C SER A 105 2.99 3.76 5.98
N THR A 106 4.11 3.92 5.30
CA THR A 106 5.25 4.71 5.79
C THR A 106 4.94 6.21 6.01
N CYS A 107 3.81 6.72 5.54
CA CYS A 107 3.39 8.10 5.82
C CYS A 107 3.03 8.36 7.30
N ILE A 108 2.87 7.29 8.10
CA ILE A 108 2.57 7.39 9.54
C ILE A 108 3.77 7.86 10.38
N PHE A 109 5.00 7.76 9.85
CA PHE A 109 6.19 8.18 10.57
C PHE A 109 6.28 9.71 10.67
N PRO A 110 7.00 10.24 11.68
CA PRO A 110 7.22 11.66 11.81
C PRO A 110 7.89 12.25 10.55
N ASP A 111 7.56 13.51 10.26
CA ASP A 111 8.22 14.26 9.18
C ASP A 111 9.67 14.59 9.54
N ASP A 112 9.86 15.10 10.78
CA ASP A 112 11.19 15.32 11.38
C ASP A 112 11.63 14.06 12.12
N THR A 113 12.48 13.28 11.48
CA THR A 113 12.96 12.01 12.01
C THR A 113 14.33 11.63 11.45
N ALA A 114 15.06 10.81 12.18
CA ALA A 114 16.30 10.20 11.68
C ALA A 114 16.01 9.11 10.63
N TYR A 115 16.95 8.89 9.73
CA TYR A 115 16.87 7.83 8.70
C TYR A 115 18.00 6.82 8.91
N PRO A 116 17.77 5.52 8.61
CA PRO A 116 16.49 4.96 8.17
C PRO A 116 15.45 4.93 9.29
N ILE A 117 14.16 5.06 8.93
CA ILE A 117 13.04 4.95 9.87
C ILE A 117 12.78 3.50 10.27
N ASN A 118 12.53 3.26 11.55
CA ASN A 118 12.16 1.94 12.08
C ASN A 118 10.88 1.99 12.91
N GLU A 119 10.35 0.83 13.26
CA GLU A 119 9.05 0.68 13.91
C GLU A 119 8.91 1.46 15.22
N ASN A 120 10.01 1.63 15.98
CA ASN A 120 10.00 2.34 17.26
C ASN A 120 9.74 3.85 17.12
N MET A 121 9.90 4.39 15.90
CA MET A 121 9.75 5.82 15.63
C MET A 121 8.31 6.23 15.30
N LEU A 122 7.37 5.26 15.21
CA LEU A 122 6.01 5.46 14.70
C LEU A 122 5.27 6.61 15.41
N HIS A 123 5.44 6.77 16.71
CA HIS A 123 4.72 7.77 17.52
C HIS A 123 5.59 8.97 17.98
N ASN A 124 6.83 9.11 17.48
CA ASN A 124 7.80 10.09 18.00
C ASN A 124 7.58 11.54 17.55
N GLY A 125 6.57 11.84 16.73
CA GLY A 125 6.29 13.18 16.25
C GLY A 125 5.14 13.25 15.26
N GLU A 126 4.91 14.43 14.68
CA GLU A 126 3.82 14.64 13.74
C GLU A 126 4.15 14.13 12.35
N PRO A 127 3.19 13.52 11.63
CA PRO A 127 3.36 13.17 10.22
C PRO A 127 3.49 14.42 9.34
N HIS A 128 4.02 14.25 8.13
CA HIS A 128 4.16 15.33 7.16
C HIS A 128 2.83 16.04 6.86
N HIS A 129 2.86 17.38 6.83
CA HIS A 129 1.66 18.23 6.71
C HIS A 129 0.79 17.96 5.47
N SER A 130 1.36 17.43 4.39
CA SER A 130 0.62 17.16 3.15
C SER A 130 -0.37 16.00 3.24
N ASN A 131 -0.18 15.07 4.19
CA ASN A 131 -0.99 13.84 4.29
C ASN A 131 -1.31 13.44 5.74
N TYR A 132 -1.16 14.36 6.71
CA TYR A 132 -1.37 14.05 8.13
C TYR A 132 -2.74 13.44 8.44
N PRO A 133 -3.87 13.78 7.79
CA PRO A 133 -5.15 13.19 8.13
C PRO A 133 -5.18 11.68 7.86
N TYR A 134 -4.69 11.28 6.68
CA TYR A 134 -4.54 9.87 6.34
C TYR A 134 -3.54 9.18 7.28
N ALA A 135 -2.40 9.80 7.53
CA ALA A 135 -1.37 9.25 8.40
C ALA A 135 -1.89 8.99 9.82
N TYR A 136 -2.60 9.96 10.40
CA TYR A 136 -3.22 9.78 11.72
C TYR A 136 -4.30 8.68 11.72
N SER A 137 -5.14 8.59 10.68
CA SER A 137 -6.12 7.50 10.59
C SER A 137 -5.46 6.11 10.59
N LYS A 138 -4.30 6.00 9.97
CA LYS A 138 -3.50 4.76 9.97
C LYS A 138 -2.76 4.52 11.29
N ARG A 139 -2.28 5.57 11.98
CA ARG A 139 -1.77 5.44 13.36
C ARG A 139 -2.86 4.99 14.32
N MET A 140 -4.09 5.53 14.20
CA MET A 140 -5.21 5.10 15.04
C MET A 140 -5.59 3.64 14.81
N LEU A 141 -5.40 3.12 13.59
CA LEU A 141 -5.58 1.69 13.33
C LEU A 141 -4.57 0.84 14.11
N GLU A 142 -3.29 1.24 14.17
CA GLU A 142 -2.28 0.56 15.00
C GLU A 142 -2.69 0.58 16.48
N VAL A 143 -3.03 1.76 17.01
CA VAL A 143 -3.47 1.90 18.40
C VAL A 143 -4.68 1.03 18.71
N LEU A 144 -5.64 0.96 17.78
CA LEU A 144 -6.84 0.14 17.92
C LEU A 144 -6.49 -1.36 17.94
N CYS A 145 -5.65 -1.83 17.02
CA CYS A 145 -5.21 -3.22 16.99
C CYS A 145 -4.50 -3.61 18.29
N ARG A 146 -3.58 -2.76 18.76
CA ARG A 146 -2.85 -2.97 20.03
C ARG A 146 -3.81 -3.04 21.21
N ALA A 147 -4.79 -2.14 21.31
CA ALA A 147 -5.79 -2.16 22.38
C ALA A 147 -6.62 -3.46 22.37
N TYR A 148 -7.02 -3.97 21.21
CA TYR A 148 -7.71 -5.27 21.11
C TYR A 148 -6.81 -6.45 21.48
N ASN A 149 -5.53 -6.40 21.15
CA ASN A 149 -4.56 -7.42 21.54
C ASN A 149 -4.40 -7.47 23.07
N GLU A 150 -4.19 -6.32 23.70
CA GLU A 150 -3.98 -6.21 25.16
C GLU A 150 -5.25 -6.57 25.95
N GLN A 151 -6.41 -6.03 25.56
CA GLN A 151 -7.64 -6.18 26.33
C GLN A 151 -8.36 -7.51 26.06
N HIS A 152 -8.27 -8.04 24.83
CA HIS A 152 -9.07 -9.17 24.39
C HIS A 152 -8.24 -10.38 23.91
N ASN A 153 -6.92 -10.34 24.14
CA ASN A 153 -5.99 -11.40 23.73
C ASN A 153 -6.16 -11.78 22.23
N ARG A 154 -6.24 -10.75 21.36
CA ARG A 154 -6.27 -10.91 19.90
C ARG A 154 -4.86 -10.94 19.34
N ASN A 155 -4.72 -11.41 18.12
CA ASN A 155 -3.47 -11.38 17.35
C ASN A 155 -3.66 -10.53 16.08
N TYR A 156 -3.89 -9.22 16.29
CA TYR A 156 -4.09 -8.23 15.24
C TYR A 156 -2.77 -7.53 14.97
N LYS A 157 -2.17 -7.83 13.84
CA LYS A 157 -0.84 -7.40 13.42
C LYS A 157 -0.94 -6.22 12.46
N CYS A 158 0.02 -5.31 12.52
CA CYS A 158 0.11 -4.18 11.62
C CYS A 158 1.36 -4.28 10.75
N VAL A 159 1.20 -4.18 9.44
CA VAL A 159 2.29 -4.13 8.47
C VAL A 159 2.45 -2.72 7.90
N ILE A 160 3.70 -2.29 7.71
CA ILE A 160 4.04 -0.95 7.23
C ILE A 160 4.80 -1.09 5.90
N PRO A 161 4.10 -1.19 4.76
CA PRO A 161 4.76 -1.29 3.47
C PRO A 161 5.36 0.05 3.05
N THR A 162 6.44 0.00 2.27
CA THR A 162 6.96 1.14 1.51
C THR A 162 6.06 1.45 0.31
N ASN A 163 6.53 2.18 -0.72
CA ASN A 163 5.66 2.55 -1.84
C ASN A 163 5.36 1.31 -2.70
N ILE A 164 4.10 0.91 -2.72
CA ILE A 164 3.63 -0.28 -3.42
C ILE A 164 3.35 0.08 -4.88
N TYR A 165 3.69 -0.81 -5.81
CA TYR A 165 3.38 -0.67 -7.22
C TYR A 165 3.16 -2.04 -7.87
N GLY A 166 2.48 -2.07 -9.02
CA GLY A 166 2.24 -3.30 -9.77
C GLY A 166 1.01 -3.24 -10.69
N PRO A 167 0.64 -4.37 -11.29
CA PRO A 167 -0.63 -4.55 -11.99
C PRO A 167 -1.82 -4.18 -11.11
N TYR A 168 -2.92 -3.75 -11.73
CA TYR A 168 -4.17 -3.33 -11.05
C TYR A 168 -4.07 -2.09 -10.16
N ASP A 169 -2.97 -1.34 -10.21
CA ASP A 169 -2.85 -0.06 -9.51
C ASP A 169 -3.82 0.99 -10.09
N ASN A 170 -3.87 2.16 -9.44
CA ASN A 170 -4.60 3.32 -9.94
C ASN A 170 -3.71 4.13 -10.89
N PHE A 171 -4.01 4.15 -12.18
CA PHE A 171 -3.27 4.89 -13.20
C PHE A 171 -3.87 6.28 -13.51
N ASN A 172 -4.79 6.78 -12.68
CA ASN A 172 -5.36 8.12 -12.85
C ASN A 172 -4.28 9.20 -12.76
N LEU A 173 -4.28 10.14 -13.72
CA LEU A 173 -3.21 11.16 -13.82
C LEU A 173 -3.19 12.16 -12.65
N ARG A 174 -4.29 12.30 -11.90
CA ARG A 174 -4.42 13.24 -10.76
C ARG A 174 -4.19 12.56 -9.41
N ASP A 175 -4.75 11.34 -9.26
CA ASP A 175 -4.90 10.70 -7.96
C ASP A 175 -4.00 9.48 -7.75
N SER A 176 -3.22 9.07 -8.77
CA SER A 176 -2.32 7.93 -8.70
C SER A 176 -1.08 8.18 -7.84
N HIS A 177 -0.47 7.09 -7.40
CA HIS A 177 0.90 7.09 -6.90
C HIS A 177 1.89 7.33 -8.06
N VAL A 178 3.17 7.51 -7.71
CA VAL A 178 4.20 7.98 -8.65
C VAL A 178 4.41 7.01 -9.83
N ILE A 179 4.65 5.72 -9.59
CA ILE A 179 4.95 4.76 -10.67
C ILE A 179 3.78 4.61 -11.65
N PRO A 180 2.53 4.30 -11.24
CA PRO A 180 1.42 4.17 -12.17
C PRO A 180 1.11 5.47 -12.90
N GLY A 181 1.24 6.64 -12.23
CA GLY A 181 1.07 7.94 -12.87
C GLY A 181 2.12 8.22 -13.93
N LEU A 182 3.39 7.91 -13.67
CA LEU A 182 4.47 8.06 -14.64
C LEU A 182 4.32 7.11 -15.83
N ILE A 183 3.91 5.86 -15.60
CA ILE A 183 3.61 4.89 -16.67
C ILE A 183 2.54 5.45 -17.60
N HIS A 184 1.43 5.95 -17.05
CA HIS A 184 0.33 6.49 -17.86
C HIS A 184 0.76 7.77 -18.61
N LYS A 185 1.46 8.69 -17.94
CA LYS A 185 2.01 9.91 -18.58
C LYS A 185 2.95 9.57 -19.71
N CYS A 186 3.90 8.65 -19.51
CA CYS A 186 4.85 8.24 -20.54
C CYS A 186 4.15 7.59 -21.75
N TYR A 187 3.17 6.73 -21.50
CA TYR A 187 2.34 6.11 -22.55
C TYR A 187 1.63 7.17 -23.41
N LEU A 188 1.01 8.17 -22.78
CA LEU A 188 0.31 9.23 -23.50
C LEU A 188 1.28 10.14 -24.25
N ALA A 189 2.41 10.51 -23.64
CA ALA A 189 3.45 11.32 -24.26
C ALA A 189 3.98 10.64 -25.54
N LYS A 190 4.33 9.34 -25.47
CA LYS A 190 4.77 8.57 -26.63
C LYS A 190 3.68 8.51 -27.72
N LYS A 191 2.42 8.26 -27.33
CA LYS A 191 1.30 8.17 -28.29
C LYS A 191 1.04 9.47 -29.04
N LYS A 192 1.28 10.62 -28.39
CA LYS A 192 1.07 11.96 -28.98
C LYS A 192 2.34 12.57 -29.55
N ASN A 193 3.48 11.92 -29.37
CA ASN A 193 4.81 12.46 -29.70
C ASN A 193 5.10 13.80 -28.97
N GLU A 194 4.72 13.88 -27.68
CA GLU A 194 4.88 15.04 -26.80
C GLU A 194 5.95 14.75 -25.74
N PRO A 195 6.56 15.76 -25.08
CA PRO A 195 7.49 15.53 -23.98
C PRO A 195 6.86 14.71 -22.84
N PHE A 196 7.63 13.79 -22.25
CA PHE A 196 7.27 13.10 -21.02
C PHE A 196 7.63 13.99 -19.84
N VAL A 197 6.65 14.77 -19.36
CA VAL A 197 6.83 15.75 -18.29
C VAL A 197 6.63 15.13 -16.91
N ILE A 198 7.68 15.21 -16.07
CA ILE A 198 7.69 14.81 -14.68
C ILE A 198 7.53 16.07 -13.81
N CYS A 199 6.52 16.10 -12.91
CA CYS A 199 6.33 17.20 -11.98
C CYS A 199 7.39 17.14 -10.87
N GLY A 200 8.00 18.27 -10.56
CA GLY A 200 9.08 18.42 -9.58
C GLY A 200 10.47 18.25 -10.17
N THR A 201 11.47 18.23 -9.31
CA THR A 201 12.90 18.09 -9.71
C THR A 201 13.30 16.66 -10.05
N GLY A 202 12.52 15.67 -9.61
CA GLY A 202 12.86 14.25 -9.68
C GLY A 202 13.88 13.80 -8.63
N SER A 203 14.31 14.68 -7.72
CA SER A 203 15.32 14.38 -6.69
C SER A 203 14.82 13.57 -5.49
N PRO A 204 13.52 13.59 -5.09
CA PRO A 204 13.05 12.82 -3.94
C PRO A 204 13.34 11.33 -4.08
N LEU A 205 13.75 10.74 -2.93
CA LEU A 205 14.15 9.35 -2.83
C LEU A 205 13.01 8.48 -2.29
N ARG A 206 12.82 7.29 -2.86
CA ARG A 206 11.78 6.33 -2.44
C ARG A 206 12.28 4.90 -2.54
N GLN A 207 11.83 4.08 -1.60
CA GLN A 207 11.85 2.63 -1.73
C GLN A 207 10.51 2.17 -2.28
N PHE A 208 10.55 1.16 -3.16
CA PHE A 208 9.38 0.56 -3.76
C PHE A 208 9.31 -0.93 -3.44
N ILE A 209 8.10 -1.46 -3.36
CA ILE A 209 7.86 -2.89 -3.21
C ILE A 209 6.83 -3.34 -4.25
N TYR A 210 7.13 -4.44 -4.95
CA TYR A 210 6.21 -5.00 -5.93
C TYR A 210 5.02 -5.68 -5.25
N SER A 211 3.81 -5.51 -5.80
CA SER A 211 2.56 -5.93 -5.13
C SER A 211 2.48 -7.41 -4.79
N VAL A 212 3.06 -8.28 -5.63
CA VAL A 212 3.09 -9.73 -5.39
C VAL A 212 4.06 -10.09 -4.26
N ASP A 213 5.22 -9.44 -4.19
CA ASP A 213 6.18 -9.67 -3.11
C ASP A 213 5.59 -9.21 -1.77
N LEU A 214 4.93 -8.04 -1.75
CA LEU A 214 4.20 -7.59 -0.57
C LEU A 214 3.08 -8.57 -0.18
N ALA A 215 2.36 -9.14 -1.15
CA ALA A 215 1.31 -10.11 -0.89
C ALA A 215 1.85 -11.35 -0.15
N LYS A 216 3.00 -11.87 -0.58
CA LYS A 216 3.70 -12.97 0.10
C LYS A 216 4.08 -12.61 1.54
N LEU A 217 4.64 -11.41 1.74
CA LEU A 217 5.00 -10.92 3.08
C LEU A 217 3.78 -10.72 3.98
N ILE A 218 2.63 -10.29 3.45
CA ILE A 218 1.37 -10.17 4.20
C ILE A 218 0.87 -11.55 4.63
N LEU A 219 0.88 -12.55 3.75
CA LEU A 219 0.49 -13.92 4.11
C LEU A 219 1.47 -14.54 5.09
N TRP A 220 2.79 -14.33 4.91
CA TRP A 220 3.78 -14.70 5.91
C TRP A 220 3.50 -14.04 7.27
N THR A 221 3.18 -12.75 7.29
CA THR A 221 2.83 -12.05 8.53
C THR A 221 1.59 -12.66 9.17
N LEU A 222 0.58 -13.01 8.40
CA LEU A 222 -0.65 -13.63 8.92
C LEU A 222 -0.36 -14.96 9.62
N PHE A 223 0.43 -15.83 9.00
CA PHE A 223 0.59 -17.22 9.43
C PHE A 223 1.82 -17.47 10.31
N GLN A 224 2.92 -16.75 10.10
CA GLN A 224 4.23 -17.09 10.68
C GLN A 224 4.80 -16.01 11.62
N TYR A 225 4.40 -14.75 11.48
CA TYR A 225 4.86 -13.70 12.37
C TYR A 225 4.16 -13.83 13.74
N ASN A 226 4.93 -14.16 14.78
CA ASN A 226 4.38 -14.48 16.12
C ASN A 226 4.30 -13.29 17.07
N ASP A 227 4.81 -12.11 16.66
CA ASP A 227 4.73 -10.88 17.43
C ASP A 227 3.54 -10.02 16.94
N THR A 228 3.00 -9.18 17.81
CA THR A 228 1.92 -8.23 17.48
C THR A 228 2.42 -6.79 17.28
N THR A 229 3.72 -6.54 17.51
CA THR A 229 4.32 -5.23 17.22
C THR A 229 4.35 -4.98 15.71
N PRO A 230 4.18 -3.72 15.26
CA PRO A 230 4.23 -3.40 13.84
C PRO A 230 5.53 -3.87 13.17
N ILE A 231 5.46 -4.21 11.89
CA ILE A 231 6.62 -4.62 11.10
C ILE A 231 6.67 -3.88 9.76
N ILE A 232 7.83 -3.32 9.42
CA ILE A 232 8.09 -2.70 8.13
C ILE A 232 8.30 -3.78 7.08
N LEU A 233 7.53 -3.70 5.99
CA LEU A 233 7.67 -4.55 4.82
C LEU A 233 8.24 -3.74 3.67
N SER A 234 9.53 -3.84 3.45
CA SER A 234 10.25 -3.12 2.39
C SER A 234 11.28 -4.00 1.72
N GLY A 235 11.66 -3.65 0.48
CA GLY A 235 12.90 -4.12 -0.11
C GLY A 235 14.13 -3.61 0.65
N PRO A 236 15.31 -4.01 0.22
CA PRO A 236 16.57 -3.61 0.88
C PRO A 236 16.78 -2.09 0.81
N PRO A 237 17.38 -1.46 1.84
CA PRO A 237 17.60 -0.01 1.88
C PRO A 237 18.42 0.55 0.71
N GLU A 238 19.33 -0.25 0.17
CA GLU A 238 20.19 0.07 -0.99
C GLU A 238 19.42 0.18 -2.31
N GLU A 239 18.18 -0.30 -2.38
CA GLU A 239 17.29 -0.15 -3.52
C GLU A 239 16.47 1.15 -3.47
N GLU A 240 16.81 2.08 -2.57
CA GLU A 240 16.23 3.41 -2.59
C GLU A 240 16.67 4.17 -3.84
N VAL A 241 15.70 4.68 -4.61
CA VAL A 241 15.93 5.35 -5.88
C VAL A 241 15.24 6.71 -5.94
N SER A 242 15.77 7.61 -6.76
CA SER A 242 15.14 8.89 -7.07
C SER A 242 13.97 8.74 -8.02
N ILE A 243 13.04 9.68 -7.97
CA ILE A 243 11.93 9.75 -8.95
C ILE A 243 12.46 9.91 -10.37
N LYS A 244 13.62 10.57 -10.53
CA LYS A 244 14.31 10.71 -11.83
C LYS A 244 14.74 9.34 -12.38
N GLU A 245 15.35 8.47 -11.54
CA GLU A 245 15.74 7.12 -11.95
C GLU A 245 14.52 6.28 -12.33
N VAL A 246 13.44 6.36 -11.56
CA VAL A 246 12.17 5.70 -11.88
C VAL A 246 11.61 6.16 -13.23
N ALA A 247 11.57 7.48 -13.47
CA ALA A 247 11.07 8.04 -14.72
C ALA A 247 11.95 7.62 -15.92
N THR A 248 13.27 7.60 -15.75
CA THR A 248 14.23 7.16 -16.77
C THR A 248 14.03 5.68 -17.09
N LEU A 249 13.83 4.83 -16.07
CA LEU A 249 13.58 3.40 -16.24
C LEU A 249 12.26 3.14 -16.98
N ILE A 250 11.19 3.85 -16.63
CA ILE A 250 9.91 3.79 -17.32
C ILE A 250 10.06 4.20 -18.80
N ALA A 251 10.72 5.33 -19.06
CA ALA A 251 10.94 5.82 -20.42
C ALA A 251 11.76 4.84 -21.27
N LYS A 252 12.76 4.17 -20.68
CA LYS A 252 13.54 3.09 -21.32
C LYS A 252 12.63 1.95 -21.78
N HIS A 253 11.72 1.46 -20.92
CA HIS A 253 10.76 0.40 -21.29
C HIS A 253 9.70 0.83 -22.32
N PHE A 254 9.48 2.13 -22.46
CA PHE A 254 8.67 2.68 -23.53
C PHE A 254 9.49 3.04 -24.79
N GLU A 255 10.84 2.89 -24.79
CA GLU A 255 11.72 3.38 -25.86
C GLU A 255 11.46 4.87 -26.16
N TYR A 256 11.46 5.70 -25.09
CA TYR A 256 11.11 7.13 -25.15
C TYR A 256 12.03 7.99 -24.28
N SER A 257 13.28 7.59 -24.08
CA SER A 257 14.23 8.19 -23.14
C SER A 257 14.67 9.61 -23.52
N ASP A 258 14.68 9.96 -24.81
CA ASP A 258 15.19 11.26 -25.27
C ASP A 258 14.18 12.41 -25.07
N ASN A 259 12.98 12.12 -24.59
CA ASN A 259 11.89 13.08 -24.47
C ASN A 259 11.48 13.39 -23.01
N ILE A 260 12.35 13.09 -22.03
CA ILE A 260 12.08 13.34 -20.62
C ILE A 260 12.31 14.82 -20.27
N GLN A 261 11.35 15.45 -19.59
CA GLN A 261 11.45 16.81 -19.10
C GLN A 261 11.01 16.87 -17.62
N PHE A 262 11.66 17.73 -16.81
CA PHE A 262 11.31 17.96 -15.41
C PHE A 262 10.72 19.36 -15.26
N ASP A 263 9.55 19.46 -14.66
CA ASP A 263 8.89 20.74 -14.36
C ASP A 263 9.02 21.06 -12.87
N SER A 264 10.05 21.82 -12.54
CA SER A 264 10.36 22.25 -11.17
C SER A 264 9.39 23.30 -10.58
N SER A 265 8.39 23.75 -11.35
CA SER A 265 7.33 24.62 -10.81
C SER A 265 6.39 23.86 -9.85
N PHE A 266 6.40 22.53 -9.90
CA PHE A 266 5.65 21.66 -8.98
C PHE A 266 6.49 21.30 -7.75
N ALA A 267 5.80 21.18 -6.59
CA ALA A 267 6.46 20.76 -5.34
C ALA A 267 6.90 19.28 -5.39
N ASP A 268 8.06 18.98 -4.81
CA ASP A 268 8.61 17.62 -4.74
C ASP A 268 7.97 16.74 -3.65
N GLY A 269 7.28 17.31 -2.66
CA GLY A 269 6.87 16.58 -1.46
C GLY A 269 8.05 16.27 -0.53
N GLN A 270 7.89 15.31 0.39
CA GLN A 270 8.94 14.91 1.34
C GLN A 270 10.17 14.34 0.60
N TYR A 271 11.37 14.82 0.94
CA TYR A 271 12.60 14.47 0.20
C TYR A 271 12.99 13.00 0.35
N LYS A 272 12.93 12.43 1.58
CA LYS A 272 13.40 11.07 1.88
C LYS A 272 12.40 10.31 2.75
N LYS A 273 12.34 8.98 2.57
CA LYS A 273 11.51 8.06 3.37
C LYS A 273 12.14 6.67 3.51
N THR A 274 13.46 6.60 3.62
CA THR A 274 14.17 5.33 3.75
C THR A 274 13.71 4.60 5.01
N ALA A 275 13.21 3.39 4.84
CA ALA A 275 12.79 2.51 5.91
C ALA A 275 13.83 1.42 6.17
N ASP A 276 14.00 1.07 7.44
CA ASP A 276 14.85 -0.03 7.90
C ASP A 276 14.03 -1.32 7.89
N ASN A 277 14.49 -2.32 7.17
CA ASN A 277 13.87 -3.65 7.14
C ASN A 277 14.64 -4.69 7.98
N SER A 278 15.57 -4.27 8.82
CA SER A 278 16.40 -5.17 9.63
C SER A 278 15.57 -6.12 10.48
N LYS A 279 14.45 -5.66 11.05
CA LYS A 279 13.52 -6.52 11.80
C LYS A 279 12.97 -7.64 10.91
N LEU A 280 12.54 -7.33 9.69
CA LEU A 280 12.05 -8.32 8.73
C LEU A 280 13.15 -9.35 8.41
N LEU A 281 14.36 -8.90 8.12
CA LEU A 281 15.50 -9.75 7.75
C LEU A 281 16.00 -10.67 8.89
N THR A 282 15.72 -10.33 10.16
CA THR A 282 15.99 -11.24 11.27
C THR A 282 15.01 -12.41 11.35
N LEU A 283 13.86 -12.31 10.70
CA LEU A 283 12.75 -13.26 10.77
C LEU A 283 12.57 -14.07 9.49
N ILE A 284 12.97 -13.53 8.35
CA ILE A 284 12.89 -14.20 7.04
C ILE A 284 14.29 -14.20 6.40
N ILE A 285 14.75 -15.39 6.03
CA ILE A 285 15.98 -15.55 5.24
C ILE A 285 15.61 -15.29 3.78
N GLU A 286 16.19 -14.28 3.17
CA GLU A 286 16.01 -13.93 1.74
C GLU A 286 14.53 -13.82 1.31
N PRO A 287 13.80 -12.77 1.73
CA PRO A 287 12.46 -12.53 1.22
C PRO A 287 12.50 -12.33 -0.31
N ASP A 288 11.48 -12.87 -0.99
CA ASP A 288 11.32 -12.61 -2.43
C ASP A 288 11.39 -11.12 -2.72
N ASN A 289 12.21 -10.73 -3.68
CA ASN A 289 12.39 -9.33 -4.07
C ASN A 289 12.45 -9.21 -5.59
N THR A 290 11.35 -8.76 -6.19
CA THR A 290 11.30 -8.43 -7.61
C THR A 290 12.05 -7.12 -7.84
N SER A 291 13.13 -7.14 -8.62
CA SER A 291 13.89 -5.93 -8.94
C SER A 291 12.97 -4.85 -9.54
N LEU A 292 13.26 -3.58 -9.25
CA LEU A 292 12.44 -2.46 -9.73
C LEU A 292 12.29 -2.46 -11.26
N ASP A 293 13.36 -2.82 -12.00
CA ASP A 293 13.34 -2.94 -13.47
C ASP A 293 12.32 -3.99 -13.95
N ASN A 294 12.35 -5.17 -13.35
CA ASN A 294 11.43 -6.25 -13.70
C ASN A 294 9.99 -5.92 -13.32
N GLY A 295 9.75 -5.40 -12.13
CA GLY A 295 8.42 -5.03 -11.66
C GLY A 295 7.79 -3.92 -12.51
N ILE A 296 8.57 -2.90 -12.89
CA ILE A 296 8.12 -1.84 -13.81
C ILE A 296 7.78 -2.43 -15.17
N ASN A 297 8.62 -3.30 -15.73
CA ASN A 297 8.38 -3.94 -17.03
C ASN A 297 7.08 -4.76 -17.01
N GLN A 298 6.86 -5.57 -15.96
CA GLN A 298 5.62 -6.35 -15.79
C GLN A 298 4.39 -5.43 -15.68
N THR A 299 4.51 -4.36 -14.89
CA THR A 299 3.43 -3.38 -14.71
C THR A 299 3.08 -2.67 -16.03
N ILE A 300 4.09 -2.27 -16.83
CA ILE A 300 3.90 -1.66 -18.14
C ILE A 300 3.23 -2.62 -19.12
N LYS A 301 3.67 -3.88 -19.17
CA LYS A 301 3.06 -4.91 -20.04
C LYS A 301 1.58 -5.09 -19.69
N TRP A 302 1.29 -5.25 -18.39
CA TRP A 302 -0.09 -5.37 -17.91
C TRP A 302 -0.92 -4.12 -18.26
N PHE A 303 -0.39 -2.91 -18.01
CA PHE A 303 -1.06 -1.65 -18.31
C PHE A 303 -1.41 -1.53 -19.80
N LYS A 304 -0.45 -1.82 -20.70
CA LYS A 304 -0.68 -1.78 -22.15
C LYS A 304 -1.79 -2.75 -22.58
N SER A 305 -1.78 -3.98 -22.06
CA SER A 305 -2.77 -5.02 -22.38
C SER A 305 -4.16 -4.71 -21.85
N ASN A 306 -4.26 -3.94 -20.76
CA ASN A 306 -5.51 -3.63 -20.06
C ASN A 306 -5.94 -2.16 -20.16
N TYR A 307 -5.31 -1.36 -21.03
CA TYR A 307 -5.45 0.10 -21.06
C TYR A 307 -6.90 0.61 -21.05
N ASN A 308 -7.83 -0.09 -21.68
CA ASN A 308 -9.23 0.32 -21.75
C ASN A 308 -10.00 0.09 -20.44
N ASN A 309 -9.51 -0.79 -19.58
CA ASN A 309 -10.19 -1.28 -18.37
C ASN A 309 -9.50 -0.86 -17.07
N VAL A 310 -8.31 -0.22 -17.14
CA VAL A 310 -7.60 0.24 -15.94
C VAL A 310 -8.32 1.41 -15.27
N ARG A 311 -8.15 1.54 -13.96
CA ARG A 311 -8.57 2.73 -13.22
C ARG A 311 -7.72 3.93 -13.67
N LYS A 312 -8.34 4.91 -14.34
CA LYS A 312 -7.69 6.11 -14.90
C LYS A 312 -8.59 7.33 -14.88
#